data_a4c4ddc737d3eab7db9e2e7f03fcdf80
#
_entry.id   a4c4ddc737d3eab7db9e2e7f03fcdf80
#
_cell.length_a   1.000
_cell.length_b   1.000
_cell.length_c   1.000
_cell.angle_alpha   90.00
_cell.angle_beta   90.00
_cell.angle_gamma   90.00
#
_symmetry.space_group_name_H-M   'P 1'
#
loop_
_entity.id
_entity.type
_entity.pdbx_description
1 polymer ?
#
loop_
_entity_poly.entity_id
_entity_poly.type
_entity_poly.pdbx_seq_one_letter_code
_entity_poly.pdbx_strand_id
1 'polypeptide(L)'
;MTNRYLNEGSYGCVIKPGIKCIKKIKKNTISKYFINKKEWLNELKNNKIINKFLKKEHIVKLIDYCSTIKKEKILIENCELLKKKTKYIYNIIYEYEGIDLYNLISKKIKFKQIFLKFDKIFETVKLLSDNNYIHFDIRLPNIVLKNKRLKLIDYGLMKNKNIENKYLNKLKKKKIYYLPPEFNNDNLNYLYIRIIKLLQKNSIISYNKKKRKQITLIINFILNKLKNKNKIQKIDTNKIDIYMIGIVLLELLIILNINNNLDLSDNEYNLILKFIKKLIEPNNKKRYGVNKAYSSYKKLIVFI
;
A
#
# COMPACT_ATOMS: atom_id res chain seq x y z
N MET A 1 21.11 18.94 -12.74
CA MET A 1 20.58 18.00 -11.71
C MET A 1 20.33 16.69 -12.42
N THR A 2 21.02 15.63 -12.03
CA THR A 2 20.81 14.29 -12.57
C THR A 2 19.46 13.75 -12.08
N ASN A 3 18.66 13.20 -13.00
CA ASN A 3 17.38 12.59 -12.68
C ASN A 3 17.64 11.31 -11.87
N ARG A 4 17.08 11.24 -10.65
CA ARG A 4 17.19 10.07 -9.80
C ARG A 4 15.97 9.18 -10.02
N TYR A 5 16.21 7.95 -10.46
CA TYR A 5 15.23 6.87 -10.43
C TYR A 5 14.82 6.59 -8.98
N LEU A 6 13.53 6.51 -8.71
CA LEU A 6 12.99 6.21 -7.38
C LEU A 6 12.44 4.79 -7.28
N ASN A 7 11.61 4.39 -8.25
CA ASN A 7 10.96 3.08 -8.22
C ASN A 7 10.38 2.71 -9.58
N GLU A 8 10.17 1.42 -9.83
CA GLU A 8 9.43 0.87 -10.95
C GLU A 8 8.27 0.04 -10.44
N GLY A 9 7.06 0.34 -10.91
CA GLY A 9 5.87 -0.46 -10.68
C GLY A 9 5.50 -1.26 -11.93
N SER A 10 4.48 -2.10 -11.83
CA SER A 10 3.98 -2.92 -12.96
C SER A 10 3.58 -2.10 -14.18
N TYR A 11 3.33 -0.81 -14.03
CA TYR A 11 2.73 0.05 -15.04
C TYR A 11 3.57 1.27 -15.41
N GLY A 12 4.63 1.57 -14.66
CA GLY A 12 5.44 2.75 -14.91
C GLY A 12 6.62 2.94 -13.97
N CYS A 13 7.48 3.87 -14.33
CA CYS A 13 8.65 4.25 -13.54
C CYS A 13 8.45 5.62 -12.91
N VAL A 14 8.97 5.81 -11.70
CA VAL A 14 8.92 7.07 -10.97
C VAL A 14 10.32 7.68 -10.87
N ILE A 15 10.42 8.96 -11.20
CA ILE A 15 11.69 9.70 -11.31
C ILE A 15 11.59 11.03 -10.58
N LYS A 16 12.68 11.44 -9.93
CA LYS A 16 12.84 12.74 -9.28
C LYS A 16 14.13 13.42 -9.71
N PRO A 17 14.12 14.74 -10.00
CA PRO A 17 12.96 15.60 -10.17
C PRO A 17 12.09 15.18 -11.34
N GLY A 18 10.83 15.63 -11.36
CA GLY A 18 9.91 15.39 -12.48
C GLY A 18 10.46 15.99 -13.78
N ILE A 19 10.21 15.33 -14.92
CA ILE A 19 10.61 15.83 -16.24
C ILE A 19 9.47 16.66 -16.82
N LYS A 20 9.82 17.81 -17.39
CA LYS A 20 8.92 18.80 -17.98
C LYS A 20 7.97 18.19 -19.01
N CYS A 21 6.68 18.51 -18.90
CA CYS A 21 5.76 18.45 -20.01
C CYS A 21 5.75 19.79 -20.79
N ILE A 22 4.95 20.73 -20.34
CA ILE A 22 4.77 22.05 -20.98
C ILE A 22 5.16 23.18 -20.02
N LYS A 23 4.77 23.07 -18.74
CA LYS A 23 4.99 24.13 -17.72
C LYS A 23 6.37 24.05 -17.07
N LYS A 24 6.88 25.18 -16.58
CA LYS A 24 8.09 25.20 -15.72
C LYS A 24 7.87 24.32 -14.49
N ILE A 25 8.72 23.30 -14.31
CA ILE A 25 8.59 22.35 -13.21
C ILE A 25 9.26 22.91 -11.97
N LYS A 26 8.58 22.84 -10.83
CA LYS A 26 9.15 23.13 -9.52
C LYS A 26 10.13 22.03 -9.11
N LYS A 27 11.21 22.37 -8.40
CA LYS A 27 12.26 21.44 -7.94
C LYS A 27 11.73 20.24 -7.15
N ASN A 28 10.56 20.34 -6.53
CA ASN A 28 10.00 19.33 -5.62
C ASN A 28 8.86 18.55 -6.27
N THR A 29 9.14 17.92 -7.42
CA THR A 29 8.17 17.13 -8.20
C THR A 29 8.73 15.76 -8.55
N ILE A 30 7.83 14.83 -8.91
CA ILE A 30 8.14 13.53 -9.49
C ILE A 30 7.39 13.36 -10.80
N SER A 31 7.96 12.58 -11.70
CA SER A 31 7.29 12.09 -12.92
C SER A 31 7.01 10.59 -12.78
N LYS A 32 5.78 10.19 -13.07
CA LYS A 32 5.39 8.78 -13.25
C LYS A 32 5.18 8.53 -14.74
N TYR A 33 6.00 7.67 -15.33
CA TYR A 33 5.98 7.33 -16.75
C TYR A 33 5.21 6.04 -16.99
N PHE A 34 4.41 6.03 -18.05
CA PHE A 34 3.65 4.89 -18.53
C PHE A 34 4.00 4.60 -19.98
N ILE A 35 4.02 3.32 -20.35
CA ILE A 35 4.11 2.86 -21.75
C ILE A 35 2.71 2.54 -22.31
N ASN A 36 1.71 2.38 -21.45
CA ASN A 36 0.35 2.02 -21.81
C ASN A 36 -0.59 3.22 -21.62
N LYS A 37 -1.19 3.71 -22.74
CA LYS A 37 -2.12 4.83 -22.74
C LYS A 37 -3.36 4.58 -21.85
N LYS A 38 -3.88 3.35 -21.84
CA LYS A 38 -5.09 3.02 -21.08
C LYS A 38 -4.86 3.15 -19.57
N GLU A 39 -3.72 2.70 -19.09
CA GLU A 39 -3.35 2.80 -17.68
C GLU A 39 -3.10 4.25 -17.25
N TRP A 40 -2.43 5.02 -18.10
CA TRP A 40 -2.24 6.46 -17.92
C TRP A 40 -3.57 7.21 -17.83
N LEU A 41 -4.49 6.99 -18.80
CA LEU A 41 -5.82 7.61 -18.80
C LEU A 41 -6.65 7.20 -17.57
N ASN A 42 -6.56 5.93 -17.15
CA ASN A 42 -7.26 5.43 -15.98
C ASN A 42 -6.75 6.13 -14.69
N GLU A 43 -5.44 6.32 -14.54
CA GLU A 43 -4.88 7.03 -13.40
C GLU A 43 -5.28 8.52 -13.39
N LEU A 44 -5.27 9.19 -14.55
CA LEU A 44 -5.76 10.56 -14.68
C LEU A 44 -7.25 10.68 -14.34
N LYS A 45 -8.09 9.76 -14.83
CA LYS A 45 -9.52 9.71 -14.51
C LYS A 45 -9.72 9.56 -13.01
N ASN A 46 -9.03 8.63 -12.38
CA ASN A 46 -9.13 8.37 -10.94
C ASN A 46 -8.69 9.60 -10.13
N ASN A 47 -7.60 10.27 -10.52
CA ASN A 47 -7.17 11.52 -9.89
C ASN A 47 -8.23 12.62 -9.99
N LYS A 48 -8.90 12.78 -11.13
CA LYS A 48 -10.02 13.73 -11.28
C LYS A 48 -11.20 13.41 -10.37
N ILE A 49 -11.48 12.12 -10.16
CA ILE A 49 -12.56 11.66 -9.29
C ILE A 49 -12.24 11.98 -7.83
N ILE A 50 -11.07 11.57 -7.33
CA ILE A 50 -10.73 11.75 -5.91
C ILE A 50 -10.59 13.22 -5.52
N ASN A 51 -10.15 14.09 -6.44
CA ASN A 51 -10.07 15.54 -6.22
C ASN A 51 -11.44 16.21 -5.97
N LYS A 52 -12.55 15.52 -6.23
CA LYS A 52 -13.90 16.06 -5.96
C LYS A 52 -14.28 15.97 -4.49
N PHE A 53 -13.72 15.02 -3.73
CA PHE A 53 -14.10 14.75 -2.35
C PHE A 53 -12.94 14.58 -1.36
N LEU A 54 -11.71 14.29 -1.83
CA LEU A 54 -10.54 14.25 -0.97
C LEU A 54 -9.84 15.61 -0.91
N LYS A 55 -9.55 16.07 0.29
CA LYS A 55 -8.79 17.31 0.52
C LYS A 55 -7.29 17.10 0.27
N LYS A 56 -6.55 18.18 0.10
CA LYS A 56 -5.09 18.21 -0.13
C LYS A 56 -4.26 17.40 0.89
N GLU A 57 -4.76 17.26 2.10
CA GLU A 57 -4.10 16.49 3.15
C GLU A 57 -4.15 14.97 2.94
N HIS A 58 -5.08 14.47 2.12
CA HIS A 58 -5.28 13.05 1.82
C HIS A 58 -4.66 12.61 0.50
N ILE A 59 -4.46 13.53 -0.44
CA ILE A 59 -3.99 13.23 -1.80
C ILE A 59 -2.69 13.92 -2.14
N VAL A 60 -1.99 13.35 -3.13
CA VAL A 60 -0.84 14.00 -3.76
C VAL A 60 -1.33 14.84 -4.93
N LYS A 61 -0.89 16.11 -5.00
CA LYS A 61 -1.31 17.04 -6.04
C LYS A 61 -0.74 16.61 -7.39
N LEU A 62 -1.63 16.37 -8.35
CA LEU A 62 -1.28 16.29 -9.75
C LEU A 62 -0.98 17.71 -10.26
N ILE A 63 0.18 17.91 -10.89
CA ILE A 63 0.65 19.22 -11.38
C ILE A 63 0.42 19.36 -12.87
N ASP A 64 0.82 18.34 -13.64
CA ASP A 64 0.75 18.36 -15.11
C ASP A 64 0.76 16.93 -15.67
N TYR A 65 0.39 16.78 -16.94
CA TYR A 65 0.49 15.50 -17.64
C TYR A 65 0.66 15.71 -19.14
N CYS A 66 1.35 14.79 -19.81
CA CYS A 66 1.57 14.84 -21.26
C CYS A 66 1.84 13.47 -21.86
N SER A 67 1.76 13.41 -23.18
CA SER A 67 2.34 12.34 -23.98
C SER A 67 3.44 12.90 -24.88
N THR A 68 4.54 12.16 -25.04
CA THR A 68 5.64 12.54 -25.91
C THR A 68 6.08 11.35 -26.77
N ILE A 69 6.63 11.65 -27.96
CA ILE A 69 7.30 10.62 -28.73
C ILE A 69 8.59 10.22 -27.97
N LYS A 70 8.81 8.93 -27.81
CA LYS A 70 10.01 8.42 -27.18
C LYS A 70 11.22 8.79 -28.03
N LYS A 71 12.02 9.72 -27.55
CA LYS A 71 13.36 10.01 -28.13
C LYS A 71 14.36 9.08 -27.43
N GLU A 72 15.30 8.52 -28.16
CA GLU A 72 16.33 7.59 -27.63
C GLU A 72 17.12 8.14 -26.45
N LYS A 73 17.26 9.46 -26.35
CA LYS A 73 17.94 10.16 -25.24
C LYS A 73 17.19 10.19 -23.90
N ILE A 74 15.93 9.69 -23.81
CA ILE A 74 15.23 9.53 -22.52
C ILE A 74 15.57 8.14 -21.95
N LEU A 75 16.84 7.77 -21.98
CA LEU A 75 17.34 6.59 -21.30
C LEU A 75 17.45 6.90 -19.81
N ILE A 76 16.41 6.55 -19.08
CA ILE A 76 16.49 6.42 -17.63
C ILE A 76 17.05 5.03 -17.40
N GLU A 77 18.36 4.96 -17.20
CA GLU A 77 19.17 3.74 -17.18
C GLU A 77 18.59 2.59 -16.36
N ASN A 78 17.83 2.89 -15.33
CA ASN A 78 17.28 1.92 -14.38
C ASN A 78 15.77 1.61 -14.57
N CYS A 79 15.14 2.06 -15.65
CA CYS A 79 13.73 1.79 -15.93
C CYS A 79 13.57 0.75 -17.04
N GLU A 80 13.37 -0.49 -16.70
CA GLU A 80 13.19 -1.60 -17.65
C GLU A 80 11.95 -1.42 -18.54
N LEU A 81 10.86 -0.84 -18.01
CA LEU A 81 9.66 -0.56 -18.79
C LEU A 81 9.94 0.42 -19.94
N LEU A 82 10.80 1.41 -19.72
CA LEU A 82 11.14 2.39 -20.76
C LEU A 82 12.12 1.84 -21.80
N LYS A 83 12.78 0.70 -21.55
CA LYS A 83 13.60 -0.01 -22.56
C LYS A 83 12.74 -0.69 -23.62
N LYS A 84 11.46 -1.01 -23.32
CA LYS A 84 10.55 -1.65 -24.27
C LYS A 84 10.33 -0.78 -25.50
N LYS A 85 10.22 -1.40 -26.68
CA LYS A 85 9.88 -0.70 -27.93
C LYS A 85 8.47 -0.10 -27.82
N THR A 86 8.36 1.20 -27.72
CA THR A 86 7.11 1.96 -27.74
C THR A 86 7.34 3.28 -28.46
N LYS A 87 6.35 3.71 -29.26
CA LYS A 87 6.40 4.99 -29.98
C LYS A 87 6.13 6.17 -29.05
N TYR A 88 5.29 5.98 -28.05
CA TYR A 88 4.87 7.05 -27.14
C TYR A 88 5.17 6.69 -25.70
N ILE A 89 5.49 7.70 -24.92
CA ILE A 89 5.60 7.66 -23.46
C ILE A 89 4.59 8.66 -22.91
N TYR A 90 3.89 8.24 -21.86
CA TYR A 90 2.90 9.05 -21.17
C TYR A 90 3.45 9.41 -19.80
N ASN A 91 3.33 10.68 -19.40
CA ASN A 91 3.87 11.20 -18.16
C ASN A 91 2.76 11.84 -17.32
N ILE A 92 2.79 11.61 -16.00
CA ILE A 92 2.04 12.35 -15.01
C ILE A 92 3.04 12.95 -14.03
N ILE A 93 2.91 14.24 -13.77
CA ILE A 93 3.78 14.97 -12.84
C ILE A 93 3.00 15.24 -11.57
N TYR A 94 3.55 14.78 -10.45
CA TYR A 94 3.02 14.96 -9.12
C TYR A 94 3.93 15.83 -8.26
N GLU A 95 3.37 16.47 -7.24
CA GLU A 95 4.15 17.01 -6.14
C GLU A 95 4.85 15.87 -5.38
N TYR A 96 6.12 16.07 -5.00
CA TYR A 96 6.83 15.08 -4.20
C TYR A 96 6.36 15.11 -2.75
N GLU A 97 5.80 14.02 -2.27
CA GLU A 97 5.19 13.91 -0.94
C GLU A 97 5.98 13.00 0.02
N GLY A 98 7.29 12.89 -0.22
CA GLY A 98 8.19 12.22 0.73
C GLY A 98 8.61 10.82 0.33
N ILE A 99 8.99 10.03 1.32
CA ILE A 99 9.54 8.68 1.14
C ILE A 99 8.43 7.68 1.44
N ASP A 100 8.29 6.65 0.60
CA ASP A 100 7.37 5.55 0.84
C ASP A 100 7.79 4.70 2.05
N LEU A 101 6.81 4.01 2.66
CA LEU A 101 7.05 3.22 3.86
C LEU A 101 8.02 2.05 3.60
N TYR A 102 8.03 1.47 2.39
CA TYR A 102 8.95 0.40 2.05
C TYR A 102 10.42 0.84 2.14
N ASN A 103 10.74 2.02 1.59
CA ASN A 103 12.09 2.61 1.66
C ASN A 103 12.37 3.24 3.05
N LEU A 104 11.33 3.62 3.78
CA LEU A 104 11.47 4.20 5.11
C LEU A 104 11.85 3.17 6.17
N ILE A 105 11.42 1.93 6.03
CA ILE A 105 11.69 0.82 6.97
C ILE A 105 13.20 0.56 7.13
N SER A 106 14.00 0.80 6.08
CA SER A 106 15.46 0.67 6.14
C SER A 106 16.12 1.76 7.00
N LYS A 107 15.39 2.81 7.36
CA LYS A 107 15.85 3.87 8.26
C LYS A 107 15.48 3.53 9.71
N LYS A 108 16.18 4.13 10.68
CA LYS A 108 15.92 3.95 12.13
C LYS A 108 14.59 4.61 12.54
N ILE A 109 13.46 4.11 12.03
CA ILE A 109 12.13 4.59 12.38
C ILE A 109 11.49 3.65 13.40
N LYS A 110 10.75 4.22 14.36
CA LYS A 110 10.07 3.45 15.40
C LYS A 110 8.65 3.08 14.97
N PHE A 111 8.19 1.87 15.33
CA PHE A 111 6.87 1.37 14.97
C PHE A 111 5.75 2.28 15.52
N LYS A 112 5.79 2.61 16.81
CA LYS A 112 4.80 3.48 17.47
C LYS A 112 4.63 4.81 16.74
N GLN A 113 5.73 5.45 16.36
CA GLN A 113 5.71 6.72 15.63
C GLN A 113 4.99 6.63 14.28
N ILE A 114 5.13 5.51 13.57
CA ILE A 114 4.43 5.28 12.29
C ILE A 114 2.99 4.88 12.54
N PHE A 115 2.75 3.97 13.48
CA PHE A 115 1.41 3.48 13.80
C PHE A 115 0.46 4.64 14.14
N LEU A 116 0.87 5.59 15.00
CA LEU A 116 0.08 6.76 15.37
C LEU A 116 -0.30 7.67 14.18
N LYS A 117 0.41 7.56 13.03
CA LYS A 117 0.12 8.35 11.83
C LYS A 117 -0.85 7.69 10.87
N PHE A 118 -1.21 6.43 11.10
CA PHE A 118 -2.19 5.73 10.27
C PHE A 118 -3.60 6.33 10.35
N ASP A 119 -3.85 7.25 11.27
CA ASP A 119 -5.09 8.00 11.34
C ASP A 119 -5.53 8.55 9.97
N LYS A 120 -4.60 9.22 9.27
CA LYS A 120 -4.86 9.78 7.93
C LYS A 120 -5.11 8.71 6.86
N ILE A 121 -4.53 7.53 6.98
CA ILE A 121 -4.79 6.42 6.06
C ILE A 121 -6.20 5.86 6.27
N PHE A 122 -6.60 5.60 7.54
CA PHE A 122 -7.95 5.16 7.85
C PHE A 122 -9.01 6.20 7.44
N GLU A 123 -8.76 7.48 7.70
CA GLU A 123 -9.63 8.58 7.29
C GLU A 123 -9.78 8.64 5.77
N THR A 124 -8.67 8.53 5.02
CA THR A 124 -8.69 8.51 3.54
C THR A 124 -9.52 7.34 3.02
N VAL A 125 -9.31 6.14 3.56
CA VAL A 125 -10.08 4.94 3.16
C VAL A 125 -11.56 5.09 3.53
N LYS A 126 -11.88 5.72 4.65
CA LYS A 126 -13.26 6.04 5.01
C LYS A 126 -13.90 6.97 3.99
N LEU A 127 -13.24 8.06 3.63
CA LEU A 127 -13.73 9.01 2.61
C LEU A 127 -13.90 8.37 1.24
N LEU A 128 -12.97 7.49 0.82
CA LEU A 128 -13.14 6.69 -0.40
C LEU A 128 -14.39 5.82 -0.32
N SER A 129 -14.54 5.10 0.79
CA SER A 129 -15.66 4.19 1.02
C SER A 129 -17.01 4.91 1.05
N ASP A 130 -17.10 6.06 1.70
CA ASP A 130 -18.30 6.89 1.78
C ASP A 130 -18.73 7.43 0.40
N ASN A 131 -17.75 7.62 -0.50
CA ASN A 131 -17.98 8.00 -1.90
C ASN A 131 -18.09 6.79 -2.86
N ASN A 132 -18.27 5.57 -2.35
CA ASN A 132 -18.41 4.34 -3.10
C ASN A 132 -17.16 3.92 -3.90
N TYR A 133 -15.95 4.24 -3.43
CA TYR A 133 -14.70 3.82 -4.05
C TYR A 133 -13.87 2.91 -3.14
N ILE A 134 -13.00 2.12 -3.78
CA ILE A 134 -12.01 1.21 -3.17
C ILE A 134 -10.68 1.50 -3.83
N HIS A 135 -9.61 1.60 -3.04
CA HIS A 135 -8.25 1.86 -3.55
C HIS A 135 -7.65 0.65 -4.29
N PHE A 136 -7.82 -0.56 -3.74
CA PHE A 136 -7.35 -1.84 -4.28
C PHE A 136 -5.83 -2.06 -4.34
N ASP A 137 -5.00 -1.11 -3.92
CA ASP A 137 -3.53 -1.28 -3.94
C ASP A 137 -2.86 -0.63 -2.71
N ILE A 138 -3.43 -0.85 -1.52
CA ILE A 138 -2.83 -0.36 -0.27
C ILE A 138 -1.71 -1.31 0.15
N ARG A 139 -0.47 -0.83 0.05
CA ARG A 139 0.77 -1.55 0.38
C ARG A 139 1.88 -0.58 0.75
N LEU A 140 2.95 -1.07 1.36
CA LEU A 140 4.06 -0.22 1.85
C LEU A 140 4.60 0.80 0.83
N PRO A 141 4.84 0.43 -0.47
CA PRO A 141 5.31 1.39 -1.46
C PRO A 141 4.29 2.48 -1.84
N ASN A 142 3.00 2.26 -1.55
CA ASN A 142 1.92 3.18 -1.89
C ASN A 142 1.45 4.05 -0.71
N ILE A 143 2.23 4.08 0.36
CA ILE A 143 2.04 4.98 1.51
C ILE A 143 3.32 5.78 1.70
N VAL A 144 3.23 7.11 1.58
CA VAL A 144 4.38 8.02 1.72
C VAL A 144 4.31 8.81 3.00
N LEU A 145 5.48 9.14 3.56
CA LEU A 145 5.63 9.99 4.75
C LEU A 145 6.32 11.30 4.39
N LYS A 146 5.65 12.42 4.62
CA LYS A 146 6.21 13.78 4.54
C LYS A 146 5.67 14.63 5.69
N ASN A 147 6.54 15.43 6.31
CA ASN A 147 6.15 16.36 7.38
C ASN A 147 5.28 15.69 8.47
N LYS A 148 5.69 14.52 8.93
CA LYS A 148 5.01 13.72 9.95
C LYS A 148 3.59 13.24 9.56
N ARG A 149 3.18 13.31 8.29
CA ARG A 149 1.87 12.86 7.79
C ARG A 149 2.03 11.73 6.78
N LEU A 150 1.17 10.71 6.90
CA LEU A 150 1.05 9.64 5.91
C LEU A 150 0.00 10.02 4.86
N LYS A 151 0.29 9.69 3.60
CA LYS A 151 -0.67 9.80 2.49
C LYS A 151 -0.67 8.53 1.65
N LEU A 152 -1.86 8.17 1.14
CA LEU A 152 -1.98 7.18 0.08
C LEU A 152 -1.61 7.81 -1.26
N ILE A 153 -0.95 7.00 -2.10
CA ILE A 153 -0.60 7.34 -3.48
C ILE A 153 -1.00 6.20 -4.42
N ASP A 154 -0.92 6.46 -5.72
CA ASP A 154 -1.18 5.46 -6.76
C ASP A 154 -2.63 4.94 -6.80
N TYR A 155 -3.53 5.80 -7.23
CA TYR A 155 -4.94 5.46 -7.42
C TYR A 155 -5.23 4.76 -8.75
N GLY A 156 -4.21 4.23 -9.42
CA GLY A 156 -4.34 3.56 -10.73
C GLY A 156 -5.29 2.35 -10.71
N LEU A 157 -5.36 1.62 -9.61
CA LEU A 157 -6.25 0.46 -9.44
C LEU A 157 -7.59 0.78 -8.77
N MET A 158 -7.83 2.03 -8.38
CA MET A 158 -9.08 2.44 -7.72
C MET A 158 -10.31 2.10 -8.57
N LYS A 159 -11.36 1.60 -7.92
CA LYS A 159 -12.64 1.21 -8.55
C LYS A 159 -13.83 1.69 -7.72
N ASN A 160 -14.96 1.91 -8.40
CA ASN A 160 -16.24 2.02 -7.74
C ASN A 160 -16.60 0.68 -7.07
N LYS A 161 -17.34 0.70 -5.96
CA LYS A 161 -17.76 -0.52 -5.24
C LYS A 161 -18.67 -1.44 -6.07
N ASN A 162 -19.41 -0.88 -7.02
CA ASN A 162 -20.21 -1.63 -8.00
C ASN A 162 -19.30 -2.22 -9.08
N ILE A 163 -18.46 -3.16 -8.68
CA ILE A 163 -17.44 -3.74 -9.54
C ILE A 163 -18.04 -4.81 -10.41
N GLU A 164 -17.73 -4.77 -11.71
CA GLU A 164 -18.12 -5.82 -12.65
C GLU A 164 -17.55 -7.19 -12.24
N ASN A 165 -18.37 -8.23 -12.32
CA ASN A 165 -17.95 -9.60 -12.02
C ASN A 165 -16.74 -10.04 -12.86
N LYS A 166 -16.62 -9.58 -14.11
CA LYS A 166 -15.46 -9.85 -14.98
C LYS A 166 -14.15 -9.38 -14.35
N TYR A 167 -14.13 -8.19 -13.73
CA TYR A 167 -12.94 -7.68 -13.05
C TYR A 167 -12.62 -8.49 -11.79
N LEU A 168 -13.62 -8.79 -10.96
CA LEU A 168 -13.45 -9.63 -9.77
C LEU A 168 -12.92 -11.02 -10.13
N ASN A 169 -13.45 -11.64 -11.19
CA ASN A 169 -12.98 -12.94 -11.67
C ASN A 169 -11.53 -12.90 -12.18
N LYS A 170 -11.09 -11.78 -12.78
CA LYS A 170 -9.69 -11.58 -13.15
C LYS A 170 -8.79 -11.49 -11.91
N LEU A 171 -9.22 -10.83 -10.85
CA LEU A 171 -8.47 -10.75 -9.60
C LEU A 171 -8.38 -12.09 -8.88
N LYS A 172 -9.44 -12.91 -8.90
CA LYS A 172 -9.44 -14.27 -8.32
C LYS A 172 -8.36 -15.18 -8.90
N LYS A 173 -7.97 -14.96 -10.16
CA LYS A 173 -6.91 -15.73 -10.83
C LYS A 173 -5.49 -15.27 -10.44
N LYS A 174 -5.34 -14.13 -9.76
CA LYS A 174 -4.04 -13.58 -9.39
C LYS A 174 -3.60 -14.05 -8.00
N LYS A 175 -2.33 -14.38 -7.89
CA LYS A 175 -1.65 -14.73 -6.63
C LYS A 175 -1.20 -13.45 -5.92
N ILE A 176 -2.09 -12.84 -5.12
CA ILE A 176 -1.84 -11.54 -4.49
C ILE A 176 -2.04 -11.65 -2.97
N TYR A 177 -0.94 -11.70 -2.21
CA TYR A 177 -0.95 -11.93 -0.75
C TYR A 177 -1.67 -10.84 0.06
N TYR A 178 -1.77 -9.63 -0.46
CA TYR A 178 -2.43 -8.52 0.22
C TYR A 178 -3.92 -8.37 -0.14
N LEU A 179 -4.46 -9.21 -1.04
CA LEU A 179 -5.90 -9.31 -1.27
C LEU A 179 -6.54 -10.29 -0.28
N PRO A 180 -7.79 -10.01 0.17
CA PRO A 180 -8.52 -10.91 1.05
C PRO A 180 -8.71 -12.32 0.47
N PRO A 181 -8.85 -13.35 1.34
CA PRO A 181 -8.99 -14.75 0.92
C PRO A 181 -10.22 -15.03 0.06
N GLU A 182 -11.27 -14.22 0.16
CA GLU A 182 -12.46 -14.35 -0.69
C GLU A 182 -12.20 -14.10 -2.18
N PHE A 183 -11.05 -13.50 -2.53
CA PHE A 183 -10.60 -13.43 -3.93
C PHE A 183 -9.92 -14.71 -4.38
N ASN A 184 -9.08 -15.28 -3.53
CA ASN A 184 -8.39 -16.54 -3.78
C ASN A 184 -8.02 -17.16 -2.43
N ASN A 185 -8.44 -18.39 -2.17
CA ASN A 185 -8.16 -19.09 -0.91
C ASN A 185 -6.65 -19.23 -0.63
N ASP A 186 -5.82 -19.23 -1.69
CA ASP A 186 -4.38 -19.31 -1.56
C ASP A 186 -3.72 -18.00 -1.11
N ASN A 187 -4.45 -16.88 -1.07
CA ASN A 187 -3.87 -15.60 -0.65
C ASN A 187 -3.30 -15.67 0.78
N LEU A 188 -3.89 -16.47 1.67
CA LEU A 188 -3.32 -16.72 3.00
C LEU A 188 -2.01 -17.51 2.94
N ASN A 189 -1.88 -18.49 2.04
CA ASN A 189 -0.64 -19.20 1.81
C ASN A 189 0.44 -18.25 1.28
N TYR A 190 0.10 -17.37 0.35
CA TYR A 190 1.02 -16.35 -0.16
C TYR A 190 1.42 -15.34 0.92
N LEU A 191 0.49 -14.97 1.82
CA LEU A 191 0.81 -14.16 2.98
C LEU A 191 1.80 -14.88 3.91
N TYR A 192 1.57 -16.15 4.21
CA TYR A 192 2.48 -16.97 5.01
C TYR A 192 3.87 -17.04 4.38
N ILE A 193 3.97 -17.36 3.09
CA ILE A 193 5.22 -17.40 2.34
C ILE A 193 5.92 -16.02 2.37
N ARG A 194 5.17 -14.94 2.22
CA ARG A 194 5.70 -13.56 2.30
C ARG A 194 6.33 -13.30 3.67
N ILE A 195 5.68 -13.70 4.75
CA ILE A 195 6.19 -13.53 6.12
C ILE A 195 7.45 -14.35 6.32
N ILE A 196 7.47 -15.60 5.89
CA ILE A 196 8.68 -16.45 5.98
C ILE A 196 9.84 -15.81 5.21
N LYS A 197 9.62 -15.31 4.01
CA LYS A 197 10.64 -14.59 3.23
C LYS A 197 11.15 -13.34 3.95
N LEU A 198 10.29 -12.58 4.62
CA LEU A 198 10.68 -11.43 5.42
C LEU A 198 11.59 -11.84 6.60
N LEU A 199 11.26 -12.96 7.25
CA LEU A 199 12.06 -13.50 8.35
C LEU A 199 13.42 -14.02 7.85
N GLN A 200 13.47 -14.72 6.72
CA GLN A 200 14.69 -15.24 6.12
C GLN A 200 15.65 -14.16 5.62
N LYS A 201 15.12 -13.13 4.93
CA LYS A 201 15.92 -12.04 4.37
C LYS A 201 16.69 -11.24 5.42
N ASN A 202 16.17 -11.18 6.63
CA ASN A 202 16.78 -10.45 7.73
C ASN A 202 17.60 -11.38 8.64
N SER A 203 18.19 -12.45 8.05
CA SER A 203 18.98 -13.51 8.66
C SER A 203 19.18 -13.36 10.17
N ILE A 204 18.40 -14.08 10.86
CA ILE A 204 18.55 -14.78 12.14
C ILE A 204 19.83 -14.41 12.92
N ILE A 205 20.00 -13.16 13.18
CA ILE A 205 20.89 -12.78 14.25
C ILE A 205 20.07 -12.92 15.52
N SER A 206 20.45 -13.86 16.38
CA SER A 206 19.94 -14.14 17.72
C SER A 206 18.70 -13.35 18.16
N TYR A 207 17.51 -13.85 17.76
CA TYR A 207 16.27 -13.35 18.36
C TYR A 207 16.31 -13.62 19.85
N ASN A 208 16.21 -12.58 20.68
CA ASN A 208 15.99 -12.78 22.09
C ASN A 208 14.62 -13.48 22.33
N LYS A 209 14.46 -14.09 23.50
CA LYS A 209 13.27 -14.87 23.88
C LYS A 209 11.94 -14.09 23.62
N LYS A 210 11.93 -12.79 23.89
CA LYS A 210 10.77 -11.90 23.69
C LYS A 210 10.37 -11.81 22.22
N LYS A 211 11.31 -11.55 21.32
CA LYS A 211 11.06 -11.46 19.88
C LYS A 211 10.56 -12.78 19.29
N ARG A 212 11.19 -13.90 19.67
CA ARG A 212 10.73 -15.23 19.24
C ARG A 212 9.27 -15.43 19.62
N LYS A 213 8.88 -15.16 20.88
CA LYS A 213 7.49 -15.25 21.34
C LYS A 213 6.54 -14.40 20.50
N GLN A 214 6.90 -13.14 20.23
CA GLN A 214 6.07 -12.21 19.45
C GLN A 214 5.87 -12.67 18.00
N ILE A 215 6.93 -13.12 17.34
CA ILE A 215 6.87 -13.64 15.95
C ILE A 215 6.05 -14.95 15.91
N THR A 216 6.26 -15.85 16.90
CA THR A 216 5.50 -17.09 17.01
C THR A 216 4.00 -16.84 17.13
N LEU A 217 3.56 -15.82 17.88
CA LEU A 217 2.15 -15.46 17.99
C LEU A 217 1.53 -15.05 16.63
N ILE A 218 2.29 -14.38 15.77
CA ILE A 218 1.86 -14.02 14.42
C ILE A 218 1.77 -15.25 13.53
N ILE A 219 2.83 -16.08 13.52
CA ILE A 219 2.88 -17.29 12.69
C ILE A 219 1.76 -18.24 13.07
N ASN A 220 1.56 -18.51 14.35
CA ASN A 220 0.49 -19.39 14.84
C ASN A 220 -0.91 -18.87 14.46
N PHE A 221 -1.11 -17.57 14.53
CA PHE A 221 -2.39 -16.99 14.07
C PHE A 221 -2.64 -17.32 12.59
N ILE A 222 -1.65 -17.12 11.71
CA ILE A 222 -1.80 -17.37 10.27
C ILE A 222 -1.97 -18.87 9.98
N LEU A 223 -1.16 -19.71 10.62
CA LEU A 223 -1.26 -21.17 10.46
C LEU A 223 -2.63 -21.71 10.92
N ASN A 224 -3.16 -21.22 12.04
CA ASN A 224 -4.49 -21.59 12.49
C ASN A 224 -5.59 -21.17 11.51
N LYS A 225 -5.41 -20.03 10.82
CA LYS A 225 -6.35 -19.60 9.77
C LYS A 225 -6.22 -20.43 8.49
N LEU A 226 -5.02 -20.88 8.15
CA LEU A 226 -4.77 -21.78 7.02
C LEU A 226 -5.40 -23.17 7.22
N LYS A 227 -5.31 -23.73 8.44
CA LYS A 227 -5.93 -25.02 8.78
C LYS A 227 -7.46 -24.99 8.67
N ASN A 228 -8.06 -23.85 9.05
CA ASN A 228 -9.51 -23.66 9.00
C ASN A 228 -9.93 -23.04 7.66
N LYS A 229 -9.76 -23.78 6.54
CA LYS A 229 -10.20 -23.34 5.21
C LYS A 229 -11.71 -23.04 5.23
N ASN A 230 -12.06 -21.77 5.19
CA ASN A 230 -13.44 -21.34 5.09
C ASN A 230 -13.98 -21.59 3.68
N LYS A 231 -15.29 -21.91 3.57
CA LYS A 231 -16.00 -21.89 2.27
C LYS A 231 -15.78 -20.53 1.60
N ILE A 232 -15.64 -20.53 0.27
CA ILE A 232 -15.50 -19.30 -0.53
C ILE A 232 -16.68 -18.37 -0.19
N GLN A 233 -16.36 -17.20 0.35
CA GLN A 233 -17.35 -16.20 0.75
C GLN A 233 -17.56 -15.21 -0.39
N LYS A 234 -18.75 -14.58 -0.41
CA LYS A 234 -19.01 -13.45 -1.30
C LYS A 234 -18.06 -12.31 -0.93
N ILE A 235 -17.48 -11.67 -1.94
CA ILE A 235 -16.58 -10.52 -1.74
C ILE A 235 -17.37 -9.36 -1.11
N ASP A 236 -16.88 -8.85 0.02
CA ASP A 236 -17.40 -7.65 0.67
C ASP A 236 -16.49 -6.45 0.34
N THR A 237 -16.93 -5.64 -0.61
CA THR A 237 -16.18 -4.48 -1.11
C THR A 237 -15.85 -3.45 -0.03
N ASN A 238 -16.64 -3.39 1.06
CA ASN A 238 -16.40 -2.47 2.18
C ASN A 238 -15.23 -2.89 3.10
N LYS A 239 -14.67 -4.07 2.89
CA LYS A 239 -13.64 -4.64 3.78
C LYS A 239 -12.31 -4.92 3.08
N ILE A 240 -12.22 -4.67 1.77
CA ILE A 240 -11.02 -4.94 0.97
C ILE A 240 -9.85 -4.07 1.43
N ASP A 241 -10.02 -2.75 1.40
CA ASP A 241 -8.95 -1.81 1.78
C ASP A 241 -8.57 -1.93 3.25
N ILE A 242 -9.53 -2.29 4.12
CA ILE A 242 -9.27 -2.55 5.55
C ILE A 242 -8.38 -3.78 5.74
N TYR A 243 -8.62 -4.85 4.97
CA TYR A 243 -7.74 -6.01 4.97
C TYR A 243 -6.32 -5.63 4.53
N MET A 244 -6.20 -4.85 3.46
CA MET A 244 -4.90 -4.38 2.96
C MET A 244 -4.15 -3.52 3.98
N ILE A 245 -4.83 -2.60 4.69
CA ILE A 245 -4.24 -1.84 5.80
C ILE A 245 -3.73 -2.80 6.88
N GLY A 246 -4.52 -3.82 7.22
CA GLY A 246 -4.13 -4.85 8.18
C GLY A 246 -2.84 -5.57 7.78
N ILE A 247 -2.67 -5.91 6.49
CA ILE A 247 -1.44 -6.52 5.95
C ILE A 247 -0.25 -5.56 6.06
N VAL A 248 -0.44 -4.29 5.70
CA VAL A 248 0.62 -3.26 5.83
C VAL A 248 1.07 -3.13 7.29
N LEU A 249 0.15 -3.04 8.23
CA LEU A 249 0.46 -2.94 9.66
C LEU A 249 1.16 -4.20 10.18
N LEU A 250 0.76 -5.39 9.71
CA LEU A 250 1.41 -6.66 10.03
C LEU A 250 2.84 -6.72 9.52
N GLU A 251 3.08 -6.34 8.25
CA GLU A 251 4.43 -6.27 7.67
C GLU A 251 5.31 -5.28 8.46
N LEU A 252 4.80 -4.09 8.78
CA LEU A 252 5.52 -3.11 9.60
C LEU A 252 5.87 -3.67 10.99
N LEU A 253 4.92 -4.31 11.65
CA LEU A 253 5.11 -4.90 12.98
C LEU A 253 6.23 -5.96 12.95
N ILE A 254 6.24 -6.83 11.95
CA ILE A 254 7.26 -7.86 11.77
C ILE A 254 8.63 -7.25 11.48
N ILE A 255 8.72 -6.40 10.46
CA ILE A 255 10.02 -5.87 9.99
C ILE A 255 10.67 -5.00 11.05
N LEU A 256 9.90 -4.12 11.73
CA LEU A 256 10.44 -3.26 12.76
C LEU A 256 10.76 -4.01 14.05
N ASN A 257 10.07 -5.13 14.33
CA ASN A 257 10.46 -6.04 15.40
C ASN A 257 11.83 -6.68 15.10
N ILE A 258 12.02 -7.20 13.89
CA ILE A 258 13.31 -7.79 13.45
C ILE A 258 14.43 -6.76 13.59
N ASN A 259 14.20 -5.52 13.15
CA ASN A 259 15.19 -4.44 13.13
C ASN A 259 15.44 -3.77 14.51
N ASN A 260 14.92 -4.30 15.63
CA ASN A 260 14.98 -3.68 16.96
C ASN A 260 14.35 -2.29 17.07
N ASN A 261 13.41 -1.98 16.19
CA ASN A 261 12.71 -0.69 16.14
C ASN A 261 11.26 -0.79 16.63
N LEU A 262 10.91 -1.85 17.36
CA LEU A 262 9.61 -2.06 17.97
C LEU A 262 9.58 -1.42 19.36
N ASP A 263 9.25 -0.16 19.43
CA ASP A 263 9.18 0.65 20.67
C ASP A 263 7.85 0.48 21.39
N LEU A 264 7.47 -0.77 21.69
CA LEU A 264 6.20 -1.15 22.32
C LEU A 264 6.45 -1.95 23.59
N SER A 265 5.64 -1.70 24.62
CA SER A 265 5.46 -2.59 25.76
C SER A 265 4.75 -3.89 25.31
N ASP A 266 4.79 -4.94 26.13
CA ASP A 266 4.09 -6.19 25.80
C ASP A 266 2.57 -6.00 25.72
N ASN A 267 1.99 -5.13 26.56
CA ASN A 267 0.58 -4.79 26.51
C ASN A 267 0.20 -4.07 25.21
N GLU A 268 0.94 -3.02 24.84
CA GLU A 268 0.74 -2.30 23.59
C GLU A 268 0.85 -3.22 22.37
N TYR A 269 1.88 -4.10 22.36
CA TYR A 269 2.05 -5.09 21.31
C TYR A 269 0.82 -6.00 21.17
N ASN A 270 0.33 -6.54 22.29
CA ASN A 270 -0.83 -7.44 22.27
C ASN A 270 -2.12 -6.73 21.83
N LEU A 271 -2.33 -5.49 22.25
CA LEU A 271 -3.47 -4.67 21.81
C LEU A 271 -3.43 -4.40 20.31
N ILE A 272 -2.27 -3.99 19.80
CA ILE A 272 -2.06 -3.73 18.37
C ILE A 272 -2.22 -5.03 17.56
N LEU A 273 -1.63 -6.13 17.99
CA LEU A 273 -1.77 -7.41 17.31
C LEU A 273 -3.22 -7.90 17.30
N LYS A 274 -3.96 -7.73 18.40
CA LYS A 274 -5.40 -8.03 18.46
C LYS A 274 -6.20 -7.21 17.47
N PHE A 275 -5.88 -5.92 17.33
CA PHE A 275 -6.50 -5.03 16.36
C PHE A 275 -6.17 -5.47 14.92
N ILE A 276 -4.90 -5.69 14.59
CA ILE A 276 -4.48 -6.18 13.26
C ILE A 276 -5.20 -7.48 12.88
N LYS A 277 -5.30 -8.45 13.82
CA LYS A 277 -6.02 -9.72 13.61
C LYS A 277 -7.49 -9.50 13.20
N LYS A 278 -8.14 -8.44 13.69
CA LYS A 278 -9.51 -8.08 13.28
C LYS A 278 -9.59 -7.46 11.89
N LEU A 279 -8.54 -6.76 11.45
CA LEU A 279 -8.46 -6.20 10.10
C LEU A 279 -8.22 -7.30 9.05
N ILE A 280 -7.35 -8.29 9.35
CA ILE A 280 -6.99 -9.38 8.43
C ILE A 280 -7.78 -10.68 8.69
N GLU A 281 -8.89 -10.64 9.43
CA GLU A 281 -9.74 -11.80 9.66
C GLU A 281 -10.23 -12.40 8.34
N PRO A 282 -9.90 -13.68 8.02
CA PRO A 282 -10.28 -14.31 6.76
C PRO A 282 -11.78 -14.40 6.56
N ASN A 283 -12.54 -14.64 7.64
CA ASN A 283 -13.99 -14.62 7.57
C ASN A 283 -14.47 -13.17 7.47
N ASN A 284 -14.95 -12.76 6.28
CA ASN A 284 -15.36 -11.39 6.03
C ASN A 284 -16.55 -10.94 6.91
N LYS A 285 -17.41 -11.85 7.38
CA LYS A 285 -18.49 -11.54 8.34
C LYS A 285 -17.93 -11.07 9.69
N LYS A 286 -16.76 -11.61 10.10
CA LYS A 286 -16.11 -11.29 11.38
C LYS A 286 -15.03 -10.19 11.24
N ARG A 287 -14.62 -9.87 10.00
CA ARG A 287 -13.66 -8.79 9.69
C ARG A 287 -14.29 -7.42 9.94
N TYR A 288 -13.53 -6.48 10.45
CA TYR A 288 -13.99 -5.10 10.57
C TYR A 288 -14.26 -4.49 9.19
N GLY A 289 -15.38 -3.79 9.08
CA GLY A 289 -15.64 -2.84 8.00
C GLY A 289 -14.99 -1.49 8.30
N VAL A 290 -15.02 -0.57 7.33
CA VAL A 290 -14.31 0.72 7.37
C VAL A 290 -14.62 1.52 8.65
N ASN A 291 -15.89 1.74 8.97
CA ASN A 291 -16.29 2.55 10.12
C ASN A 291 -15.85 1.92 11.47
N LYS A 292 -16.01 0.59 11.60
CA LYS A 292 -15.58 -0.13 12.80
C LYS A 292 -14.06 -0.14 12.95
N ALA A 293 -13.32 -0.31 11.85
CA ALA A 293 -11.87 -0.28 11.84
C ALA A 293 -11.35 1.09 12.28
N TYR A 294 -11.88 2.17 11.69
CA TYR A 294 -11.46 3.53 12.03
C TYR A 294 -11.80 3.89 13.48
N SER A 295 -13.04 3.63 13.95
CA SER A 295 -13.41 3.91 15.33
C SER A 295 -12.61 3.08 16.35
N SER A 296 -12.31 1.81 16.02
CA SER A 296 -11.46 0.95 16.88
C SER A 296 -10.01 1.43 16.90
N TYR A 297 -9.47 1.90 15.77
CA TYR A 297 -8.16 2.50 15.70
C TYR A 297 -8.08 3.76 16.58
N LYS A 298 -9.05 4.69 16.46
CA LYS A 298 -9.12 5.90 17.28
C LYS A 298 -9.12 5.59 18.79
N LYS A 299 -9.86 4.58 19.20
CA LYS A 299 -9.84 4.14 20.61
C LYS A 299 -8.47 3.57 21.00
N LEU A 300 -7.85 2.77 20.12
CA LEU A 300 -6.59 2.10 20.40
C LEU A 300 -5.44 3.10 20.60
N ILE A 301 -5.34 4.15 19.77
CA ILE A 301 -4.24 5.13 19.86
C ILE A 301 -4.26 5.97 21.14
N VAL A 302 -5.37 6.00 21.87
CA VAL A 302 -5.46 6.69 23.19
C VAL A 302 -4.71 5.88 24.26
N PHE A 303 -4.56 4.55 24.08
CA PHE A 303 -3.91 3.66 25.04
C PHE A 303 -2.45 3.32 24.69
N ILE A 304 -1.97 3.85 23.55
CA ILE A 304 -0.61 3.66 23.03
C ILE A 304 0.15 5.00 23.07
#